data_0760be37536bef84e93abdc58dd19de3
#
_entry.id   0760be37536bef84e93abdc58dd19de3
#
_cell.length_a   1.000
_cell.length_b   1.000
_cell.length_c   1.000
_cell.angle_alpha   90.00
_cell.angle_beta   90.00
_cell.angle_gamma   90.00
#
_symmetry.space_group_name_H-M   'P 1'
#
loop_
_entity.id
_entity.type
_entity.pdbx_description
1 polymer ?
#
loop_
_entity_poly.entity_id
_entity_poly.type
_entity_poly.pdbx_seq_one_letter_code
_entity_poly.pdbx_strand_id
1 'polypeptide(L)'
;MADALKRYAGPFVAGLLLLFVGMAMWIGWQRYDRDYVVAVEEDGSAVTKVIAAKIAGVSNLKVSELNGTIQSSAQDVRGFGLLKSDQVVKMPFSVDYFVDVSGLGADDLEWDGQTRTLIVNAPDVMAGKPNVDESRRTLVQTNGLFVTRQASEALSRRVSAHAQSRALATARSPERMAQAREYGRAAIGKLMAAPLSAAGYGDARVIVTFPPERRGRNGERWDVTTPINEVLANKRAQR
;
A
#
# COMPACT_ATOMS: atom_id res chain seq x y z
N MET A 1 -17.57 45.70 -59.09
CA MET A 1 -17.77 44.35 -58.43
C MET A 1 -17.07 44.21 -57.09
N ALA A 2 -16.10 45.01 -56.71
CA ALA A 2 -15.34 44.92 -55.48
C ALA A 2 -16.09 45.43 -54.21
N ASP A 3 -17.04 46.34 -54.35
CA ASP A 3 -17.73 46.98 -53.21
C ASP A 3 -18.90 46.10 -52.62
N ALA A 4 -19.47 45.21 -53.41
CA ALA A 4 -20.49 44.32 -52.98
C ALA A 4 -19.91 43.24 -52.07
N LEU A 5 -18.66 42.77 -52.27
CA LEU A 5 -18.01 41.74 -51.38
C LEU A 5 -17.70 42.30 -50.02
N LYS A 6 -17.33 43.57 -49.83
CA LYS A 6 -17.05 44.18 -48.52
C LYS A 6 -18.29 44.33 -47.68
N ARG A 7 -19.46 44.52 -48.26
CA ARG A 7 -20.71 44.75 -47.53
C ARG A 7 -21.29 43.45 -46.90
N TYR A 8 -20.95 42.30 -47.45
CA TYR A 8 -21.39 41.00 -46.94
C TYR A 8 -20.33 40.24 -46.11
N ALA A 9 -19.06 40.70 -46.13
CA ALA A 9 -17.98 40.07 -45.37
C ALA A 9 -18.19 40.16 -43.84
N GLY A 10 -18.74 41.31 -43.37
CA GLY A 10 -19.00 41.50 -41.93
C GLY A 10 -20.04 40.50 -41.33
N PRO A 11 -21.25 40.42 -41.92
CA PRO A 11 -22.26 39.47 -41.41
C PRO A 11 -21.86 38.01 -41.63
N PHE A 12 -21.07 37.69 -42.66
CA PHE A 12 -20.59 36.33 -42.92
C PHE A 12 -19.56 35.88 -41.85
N VAL A 13 -18.61 36.75 -41.50
CA VAL A 13 -17.64 36.52 -40.44
C VAL A 13 -18.33 36.39 -39.07
N ALA A 14 -19.34 37.26 -38.80
CA ALA A 14 -20.11 37.17 -37.56
C ALA A 14 -20.92 35.85 -37.44
N GLY A 15 -21.52 35.39 -38.56
CA GLY A 15 -22.23 34.12 -38.63
C GLY A 15 -21.32 32.92 -38.38
N LEU A 16 -20.10 32.95 -38.95
CA LEU A 16 -19.10 31.89 -38.77
C LEU A 16 -18.57 31.83 -37.34
N LEU A 17 -18.39 32.99 -36.68
CA LEU A 17 -17.99 33.11 -35.28
C LEU A 17 -19.08 32.56 -34.34
N LEU A 18 -20.36 32.86 -34.60
CA LEU A 18 -21.48 32.33 -33.81
C LEU A 18 -21.60 30.81 -33.96
N LEU A 19 -21.33 30.29 -35.17
CA LEU A 19 -21.34 28.82 -35.41
C LEU A 19 -20.22 28.13 -34.69
N PHE A 20 -19.02 28.77 -34.62
CA PHE A 20 -17.88 28.23 -33.89
C PHE A 20 -18.11 28.24 -32.38
N VAL A 21 -18.70 29.29 -31.82
CA VAL A 21 -19.06 29.39 -30.39
C VAL A 21 -20.14 28.37 -30.03
N GLY A 22 -21.17 28.22 -30.89
CA GLY A 22 -22.22 27.20 -30.68
C GLY A 22 -21.66 25.78 -30.73
N MET A 23 -20.73 25.52 -31.65
CA MET A 23 -20.05 24.22 -31.75
C MET A 23 -19.15 23.93 -30.53
N ALA A 24 -18.40 24.93 -30.06
CA ALA A 24 -17.57 24.84 -28.87
C ALA A 24 -18.42 24.61 -27.61
N MET A 25 -19.57 25.28 -27.51
CA MET A 25 -20.51 25.13 -26.39
C MET A 25 -21.18 23.75 -26.42
N TRP A 26 -21.50 23.22 -27.60
CA TRP A 26 -22.04 21.89 -27.77
C TRP A 26 -21.04 20.81 -27.45
N ILE A 27 -19.78 20.95 -27.88
CA ILE A 27 -18.68 20.01 -27.51
C ILE A 27 -18.40 20.08 -26.02
N GLY A 28 -18.41 21.27 -25.40
CA GLY A 28 -18.25 21.45 -23.97
C GLY A 28 -19.36 20.78 -23.17
N TRP A 29 -20.62 20.94 -23.61
CA TRP A 29 -21.78 20.28 -23.02
C TRP A 29 -21.72 18.75 -23.16
N GLN A 30 -21.36 18.24 -24.35
CA GLN A 30 -21.22 16.81 -24.58
C GLN A 30 -20.09 16.15 -23.77
N ARG A 31 -19.02 16.92 -23.45
CA ARG A 31 -17.98 16.47 -22.51
C ARG A 31 -18.46 16.54 -21.07
N TYR A 32 -19.18 17.59 -20.70
CA TYR A 32 -19.75 17.75 -19.36
C TYR A 32 -20.76 16.64 -19.02
N ASP A 33 -21.64 16.28 -19.95
CA ASP A 33 -22.60 15.17 -19.77
C ASP A 33 -21.94 13.80 -19.69
N ARG A 34 -20.80 13.58 -20.38
CA ARG A 34 -20.08 12.29 -20.28
C ARG A 34 -19.38 12.09 -18.95
N ASP A 35 -18.97 13.17 -18.29
CA ASP A 35 -18.28 13.08 -16.99
C ASP A 35 -19.28 12.98 -15.83
N TYR A 36 -20.57 13.19 -16.03
CA TYR A 36 -21.59 13.23 -14.96
C TYR A 36 -22.72 12.18 -15.06
N VAL A 37 -22.82 11.44 -16.15
CA VAL A 37 -23.73 10.30 -16.18
C VAL A 37 -23.05 9.11 -15.50
N VAL A 38 -23.10 9.08 -14.19
CA VAL A 38 -22.94 7.86 -13.42
C VAL A 38 -24.19 7.02 -13.71
N ALA A 39 -24.12 6.16 -14.70
CA ALA A 39 -25.11 5.09 -14.86
C ALA A 39 -25.06 4.28 -13.57
N VAL A 40 -26.12 4.31 -12.81
CA VAL A 40 -26.30 3.44 -11.65
C VAL A 40 -26.53 2.04 -12.23
N GLU A 41 -25.45 1.33 -12.50
CA GLU A 41 -25.50 -0.10 -12.78
C GLU A 41 -25.78 -0.79 -11.44
N GLU A 42 -26.86 -1.55 -11.38
CA GLU A 42 -27.32 -2.26 -10.18
C GLU A 42 -26.31 -3.31 -9.66
N ASP A 43 -25.27 -3.63 -10.45
CA ASP A 43 -24.24 -4.63 -10.14
C ASP A 43 -23.07 -4.10 -9.27
N GLY A 44 -23.11 -2.84 -8.87
CA GLY A 44 -22.07 -2.23 -8.03
C GLY A 44 -20.78 -1.85 -8.77
N SER A 45 -20.66 -2.08 -10.08
CA SER A 45 -19.45 -1.79 -10.86
C SER A 45 -19.10 -0.29 -10.87
N ALA A 46 -20.12 0.57 -10.82
CA ALA A 46 -19.95 2.01 -10.73
C ALA A 46 -19.26 2.44 -9.42
N VAL A 47 -19.61 1.81 -8.29
CA VAL A 47 -19.03 2.10 -6.97
C VAL A 47 -17.56 1.73 -6.95
N THR A 48 -17.20 0.54 -7.44
CA THR A 48 -15.81 0.06 -7.46
C THR A 48 -14.93 0.91 -8.37
N LYS A 49 -15.44 1.35 -9.54
CA LYS A 49 -14.70 2.24 -10.48
C LYS A 49 -14.43 3.63 -9.88
N VAL A 50 -15.42 4.22 -9.18
CA VAL A 50 -15.25 5.53 -8.51
C VAL A 50 -14.23 5.43 -7.38
N ILE A 51 -14.27 4.36 -6.59
CA ILE A 51 -13.32 4.13 -5.50
C ILE A 51 -11.92 3.91 -6.07
N ALA A 52 -11.76 3.04 -7.07
CA ALA A 52 -10.48 2.77 -7.73
C ALA A 52 -9.84 4.04 -8.31
N ALA A 53 -10.62 4.89 -8.99
CA ALA A 53 -10.13 6.16 -9.55
C ALA A 53 -9.62 7.14 -8.47
N LYS A 54 -10.20 7.14 -7.28
CA LYS A 54 -9.74 7.99 -6.16
C LYS A 54 -8.48 7.47 -5.47
N ILE A 55 -8.19 6.17 -5.55
CA ILE A 55 -7.03 5.54 -4.93
C ILE A 55 -5.79 5.63 -5.83
N ALA A 56 -5.96 5.73 -7.15
CA ALA A 56 -4.88 5.72 -8.14
C ALA A 56 -3.78 6.79 -7.91
N GLY A 57 -4.01 7.80 -7.05
CA GLY A 57 -3.02 8.81 -6.67
C GLY A 57 -2.12 8.44 -5.47
N VAL A 58 -2.37 7.30 -4.81
CA VAL A 58 -1.60 6.88 -3.61
C VAL A 58 -0.74 5.68 -3.99
N SER A 59 0.60 5.79 -3.92
CA SER A 59 1.48 4.69 -4.31
C SER A 59 1.82 3.76 -3.14
N ASN A 60 2.36 4.29 -2.05
CA ASN A 60 2.74 3.49 -0.88
C ASN A 60 2.09 4.03 0.39
N LEU A 61 1.25 3.22 1.02
CA LEU A 61 0.61 3.56 2.29
C LEU A 61 1.48 3.04 3.44
N LYS A 62 2.11 3.93 4.21
CA LYS A 62 2.74 3.56 5.48
C LYS A 62 1.65 3.17 6.47
N VAL A 63 1.67 1.93 6.92
CA VAL A 63 0.63 1.37 7.79
C VAL A 63 1.05 1.24 9.24
N SER A 64 2.34 1.00 9.48
CA SER A 64 2.90 0.92 10.84
C SER A 64 4.43 1.09 10.81
N GLU A 65 5.01 1.14 12.01
CA GLU A 65 6.45 1.23 12.24
C GLU A 65 6.83 0.31 13.38
N LEU A 66 7.86 -0.51 13.17
CA LEU A 66 8.49 -1.31 14.21
C LEU A 66 9.67 -0.55 14.77
N ASN A 67 9.62 -0.20 16.04
CA ASN A 67 10.73 0.37 16.78
C ASN A 67 11.31 -0.64 17.76
N GLY A 68 12.61 -0.70 17.89
CA GLY A 68 13.26 -1.63 18.80
C GLY A 68 14.73 -1.33 19.03
N THR A 69 15.36 -2.19 19.80
CA THR A 69 16.81 -2.18 20.03
C THR A 69 17.38 -3.53 19.62
N ILE A 70 18.43 -3.49 18.79
CA ILE A 70 19.11 -4.69 18.37
C ILE A 70 20.47 -4.77 19.06
N GLN A 71 20.79 -5.95 19.53
CA GLN A 71 22.14 -6.26 20.03
C GLN A 71 22.89 -6.97 18.92
N SER A 72 24.05 -6.41 18.55
CA SER A 72 24.95 -6.98 17.55
C SER A 72 26.31 -7.21 18.16
N SER A 73 26.92 -8.35 17.83
CA SER A 73 28.26 -8.69 18.24
C SER A 73 29.13 -8.95 17.02
N ALA A 74 30.39 -8.57 17.08
CA ALA A 74 31.37 -8.93 16.09
C ALA A 74 32.66 -9.34 16.76
N GLN A 75 33.35 -10.31 16.17
CA GLN A 75 34.67 -10.80 16.57
C GLN A 75 35.68 -10.50 15.49
N ASP A 76 36.88 -10.12 15.92
CA ASP A 76 38.04 -10.01 15.08
C ASP A 76 39.16 -10.91 15.64
N VAL A 77 39.70 -11.77 14.75
CA VAL A 77 40.74 -12.72 15.13
C VAL A 77 41.95 -12.47 14.24
N ARG A 78 43.09 -12.16 14.85
CA ARG A 78 44.36 -11.85 14.17
C ARG A 78 45.52 -12.62 14.75
N GLY A 79 46.68 -12.58 14.07
CA GLY A 79 47.92 -13.16 14.57
C GLY A 79 47.84 -14.64 14.83
N PHE A 80 47.48 -15.45 13.82
CA PHE A 80 47.35 -16.93 13.93
C PHE A 80 46.37 -17.37 15.04
N GLY A 81 45.33 -16.54 15.36
CA GLY A 81 44.35 -16.87 16.38
C GLY A 81 44.70 -16.41 17.81
N LEU A 82 45.85 -15.79 18.01
CA LEU A 82 46.29 -15.36 19.33
C LEU A 82 45.68 -14.05 19.82
N LEU A 83 45.24 -13.17 18.89
CA LEU A 83 44.63 -11.89 19.20
C LEU A 83 43.12 -11.97 18.84
N LYS A 84 42.28 -12.09 19.86
CA LYS A 84 40.83 -12.04 19.73
C LYS A 84 40.28 -10.76 20.30
N SER A 85 39.42 -10.10 19.56
CA SER A 85 38.71 -8.91 20.03
C SER A 85 37.19 -9.11 19.77
N ASP A 86 36.41 -8.97 20.83
CA ASP A 86 34.94 -9.06 20.79
C ASP A 86 34.34 -7.70 21.10
N GLN A 87 33.37 -7.30 20.33
CA GLN A 87 32.59 -6.10 20.60
C GLN A 87 31.11 -6.43 20.57
N VAL A 88 30.38 -6.04 21.60
CA VAL A 88 28.95 -6.16 21.71
C VAL A 88 28.35 -4.77 21.82
N VAL A 89 27.48 -4.40 20.90
CA VAL A 89 26.80 -3.10 20.87
C VAL A 89 25.30 -3.26 20.81
N LYS A 90 24.60 -2.31 21.42
CA LYS A 90 23.16 -2.14 21.28
C LYS A 90 22.89 -0.90 20.42
N MET A 91 22.00 -1.00 19.47
CA MET A 91 21.59 0.09 18.57
C MET A 91 20.08 0.14 18.44
N PRO A 92 19.46 1.32 18.57
CA PRO A 92 18.07 1.50 18.23
C PRO A 92 17.87 1.29 16.73
N PHE A 93 16.71 0.75 16.35
CA PHE A 93 16.34 0.63 14.95
C PHE A 93 14.87 0.91 14.76
N SER A 94 14.49 1.30 13.55
CA SER A 94 13.11 1.36 13.09
C SER A 94 12.96 0.71 11.72
N VAL A 95 11.79 0.12 11.48
CA VAL A 95 11.40 -0.43 10.17
C VAL A 95 9.97 -0.03 9.90
N ASP A 96 9.76 0.66 8.80
CA ASP A 96 8.43 1.03 8.33
C ASP A 96 7.78 -0.14 7.58
N TYR A 97 6.47 -0.29 7.73
CA TYR A 97 5.67 -1.21 6.94
C TYR A 97 4.76 -0.45 5.99
N PHE A 98 4.69 -0.94 4.76
CA PHE A 98 3.94 -0.32 3.68
C PHE A 98 3.01 -1.33 3.01
N VAL A 99 1.90 -0.82 2.48
CA VAL A 99 1.08 -1.51 1.47
C VAL A 99 1.16 -0.69 0.20
N ASP A 100 1.53 -1.32 -0.91
CA ASP A 100 1.50 -0.68 -2.22
C ASP A 100 0.06 -0.70 -2.76
N VAL A 101 -0.61 0.41 -2.64
CA VAL A 101 -2.00 0.57 -3.10
C VAL A 101 -2.09 1.14 -4.52
N SER A 102 -0.95 1.40 -5.19
CA SER A 102 -0.93 1.95 -6.56
C SER A 102 -1.52 1.00 -7.59
N GLY A 103 -1.43 -0.29 -7.34
CA GLY A 103 -1.97 -1.34 -8.19
C GLY A 103 -3.40 -1.74 -7.89
N LEU A 104 -4.05 -1.15 -6.87
CA LEU A 104 -5.45 -1.46 -6.54
C LEU A 104 -6.37 -0.90 -7.62
N GLY A 105 -6.95 -1.80 -8.41
CA GLY A 105 -7.91 -1.53 -9.46
C GLY A 105 -9.36 -1.89 -9.08
N ALA A 106 -10.28 -1.72 -10.03
CA ALA A 106 -11.68 -2.12 -9.83
C ALA A 106 -11.82 -3.64 -9.63
N ASP A 107 -10.93 -4.43 -10.23
CA ASP A 107 -10.93 -5.90 -10.13
C ASP A 107 -10.52 -6.42 -8.75
N ASP A 108 -9.89 -5.57 -7.93
CA ASP A 108 -9.51 -5.88 -6.55
C ASP A 108 -10.61 -5.49 -5.54
N LEU A 109 -11.72 -4.92 -6.02
CA LEU A 109 -12.82 -4.40 -5.23
C LEU A 109 -14.10 -5.16 -5.58
N GLU A 110 -14.71 -5.78 -4.59
CA GLU A 110 -15.99 -6.48 -4.73
C GLU A 110 -17.04 -5.75 -3.89
N TRP A 111 -18.15 -5.34 -4.52
CA TRP A 111 -19.23 -4.65 -3.84
C TRP A 111 -20.46 -5.54 -3.71
N ASP A 112 -20.88 -5.80 -2.48
CA ASP A 112 -22.16 -6.43 -2.17
C ASP A 112 -23.20 -5.35 -1.79
N GLY A 113 -24.12 -5.07 -2.71
CA GLY A 113 -25.18 -4.08 -2.51
C GLY A 113 -26.22 -4.49 -1.47
N GLN A 114 -26.43 -5.79 -1.25
CA GLN A 114 -27.42 -6.28 -0.27
C GLN A 114 -26.94 -6.07 1.16
N THR A 115 -25.68 -6.39 1.42
CA THR A 115 -25.06 -6.25 2.75
C THR A 115 -24.35 -4.90 2.93
N ARG A 116 -24.30 -4.07 1.87
CA ARG A 116 -23.51 -2.82 1.83
C ARG A 116 -22.07 -3.04 2.26
N THR A 117 -21.46 -4.09 1.72
CA THR A 117 -20.10 -4.47 2.08
C THR A 117 -19.17 -4.31 0.87
N LEU A 118 -18.04 -3.60 1.09
CA LEU A 118 -16.93 -3.53 0.15
C LEU A 118 -15.85 -4.50 0.61
N ILE A 119 -15.53 -5.49 -0.21
CA ILE A 119 -14.38 -6.37 -0.02
C ILE A 119 -13.22 -5.82 -0.83
N VAL A 120 -12.08 -5.64 -0.18
CA VAL A 120 -10.84 -5.12 -0.78
C VAL A 120 -9.79 -6.21 -0.75
N ASN A 121 -9.36 -6.65 -1.93
CA ASN A 121 -8.30 -7.63 -2.13
C ASN A 121 -6.94 -6.94 -2.16
N ALA A 122 -6.45 -6.51 -1.01
CA ALA A 122 -5.22 -5.75 -0.90
C ALA A 122 -3.97 -6.59 -1.19
N PRO A 123 -2.89 -5.99 -1.75
CA PRO A 123 -1.57 -6.61 -1.82
C PRO A 123 -0.97 -6.78 -0.41
N ASP A 124 0.01 -7.68 -0.27
CA ASP A 124 0.59 -7.94 1.05
C ASP A 124 1.39 -6.76 1.59
N VAL A 125 1.52 -6.71 2.90
CA VAL A 125 2.36 -5.73 3.59
C VAL A 125 3.84 -6.04 3.32
N MET A 126 4.62 -4.99 3.10
CA MET A 126 6.06 -5.07 2.89
C MET A 126 6.80 -4.36 4.02
N ALA A 127 7.84 -5.02 4.56
CA ALA A 127 8.79 -4.36 5.45
C ALA A 127 9.79 -3.54 4.64
N GLY A 128 9.89 -2.27 4.95
CA GLY A 128 10.82 -1.33 4.36
C GLY A 128 12.27 -1.60 4.75
N LYS A 129 13.14 -0.71 4.33
CA LYS A 129 14.56 -0.77 4.67
C LYS A 129 14.77 -0.40 6.14
N PRO A 130 15.50 -1.20 6.93
CA PRO A 130 15.79 -0.87 8.31
C PRO A 130 16.60 0.43 8.43
N ASN A 131 16.19 1.29 9.33
CA ASN A 131 16.96 2.43 9.78
C ASN A 131 17.58 2.07 11.13
N VAL A 132 18.90 1.87 11.16
CA VAL A 132 19.66 1.59 12.39
C VAL A 132 20.38 2.85 12.79
N ASP A 133 20.09 3.36 13.99
CA ASP A 133 20.69 4.58 14.50
C ASP A 133 22.05 4.27 15.16
N GLU A 134 23.08 4.40 14.35
CA GLU A 134 24.47 4.19 14.79
C GLU A 134 24.97 5.30 15.73
N SER A 135 24.37 6.49 15.68
CA SER A 135 24.76 7.62 16.54
C SER A 135 24.40 7.36 17.99
N ARG A 136 23.33 6.62 18.25
CA ARG A 136 22.86 6.20 19.57
C ARG A 136 23.30 4.78 19.95
N ARG A 137 24.37 4.28 19.30
CA ARG A 137 24.93 2.98 19.69
C ARG A 137 25.49 3.03 21.11
N THR A 138 25.16 2.01 21.90
CA THR A 138 25.72 1.81 23.24
C THR A 138 26.66 0.61 23.21
N LEU A 139 27.90 0.83 23.59
CA LEU A 139 28.87 -0.25 23.75
C LEU A 139 28.55 -1.00 25.05
N VAL A 140 28.27 -2.28 24.93
CA VAL A 140 27.93 -3.13 26.10
C VAL A 140 29.18 -3.79 26.66
N GLN A 141 30.03 -4.30 25.76
CA GLN A 141 31.24 -5.03 26.14
C GLN A 141 32.27 -4.93 25.03
N THR A 142 33.52 -4.77 25.43
CA THR A 142 34.69 -4.91 24.55
C THR A 142 35.72 -5.77 25.28
N ASN A 143 36.10 -6.89 24.69
CA ASN A 143 37.19 -7.74 25.16
C ASN A 143 38.27 -7.76 24.08
N GLY A 144 39.53 -7.63 24.48
CA GLY A 144 40.69 -7.71 23.57
C GLY A 144 41.86 -6.84 24.02
N LEU A 145 43.08 -7.35 23.86
CA LEU A 145 44.28 -6.73 24.37
C LEU A 145 44.84 -5.62 23.45
N PHE A 146 44.56 -5.64 22.15
CA PHE A 146 45.02 -4.63 21.19
C PHE A 146 44.04 -4.45 20.04
N VAL A 147 43.27 -3.36 20.02
CA VAL A 147 42.42 -2.98 18.91
C VAL A 147 43.06 -1.86 18.11
N THR A 148 43.66 -2.16 16.95
CA THR A 148 44.14 -1.12 16.04
C THR A 148 42.96 -0.33 15.45
N ARG A 149 43.18 0.95 15.08
CA ARG A 149 42.16 1.82 14.50
C ARG A 149 41.46 1.16 13.29
N GLN A 150 42.24 0.55 12.39
CA GLN A 150 41.70 -0.17 11.22
C GLN A 150 40.84 -1.39 11.60
N ALA A 151 41.22 -2.10 12.68
CA ALA A 151 40.43 -3.20 13.21
C ALA A 151 39.09 -2.73 13.78
N SER A 152 39.12 -1.62 14.53
CA SER A 152 37.91 -1.03 15.09
C SER A 152 36.94 -0.58 14.02
N GLU A 153 37.41 0.04 12.93
CA GLU A 153 36.58 0.46 11.82
C GLU A 153 35.97 -0.72 11.03
N ALA A 154 36.78 -1.76 10.77
CA ALA A 154 36.28 -2.98 10.11
C ALA A 154 35.24 -3.71 10.97
N LEU A 155 35.49 -3.79 12.28
CA LEU A 155 34.55 -4.38 13.24
C LEU A 155 33.27 -3.58 13.32
N SER A 156 33.34 -2.26 13.38
CA SER A 156 32.16 -1.38 13.37
C SER A 156 31.29 -1.58 12.13
N ARG A 157 31.88 -1.61 10.92
CA ARG A 157 31.12 -1.87 9.68
C ARG A 157 30.42 -3.23 9.69
N ARG A 158 31.07 -4.29 10.18
CA ARG A 158 30.47 -5.62 10.30
C ARG A 158 29.31 -5.64 11.30
N VAL A 159 29.46 -4.97 12.43
CA VAL A 159 28.42 -4.82 13.45
C VAL A 159 27.19 -4.12 12.89
N SER A 160 27.38 -3.03 12.15
CA SER A 160 26.28 -2.27 11.54
C SER A 160 25.55 -3.08 10.47
N ALA A 161 26.29 -3.74 9.56
CA ALA A 161 25.70 -4.60 8.53
C ALA A 161 24.90 -5.77 9.15
N HIS A 162 25.45 -6.39 10.21
CA HIS A 162 24.78 -7.46 10.93
C HIS A 162 23.53 -6.97 11.67
N ALA A 163 23.58 -5.77 12.27
CA ALA A 163 22.44 -5.14 12.90
C ALA A 163 21.30 -4.87 11.90
N GLN A 164 21.61 -4.32 10.72
CA GLN A 164 20.61 -4.11 9.66
C GLN A 164 19.96 -5.41 9.21
N SER A 165 20.76 -6.46 8.98
CA SER A 165 20.25 -7.77 8.59
C SER A 165 19.31 -8.37 9.66
N ARG A 166 19.70 -8.29 10.93
CA ARG A 166 18.87 -8.77 12.05
C ARG A 166 17.60 -7.95 12.24
N ALA A 167 17.69 -6.61 12.09
CA ALA A 167 16.52 -5.73 12.15
C ALA A 167 15.50 -6.12 11.07
N LEU A 168 15.96 -6.35 9.84
CA LEU A 168 15.11 -6.79 8.74
C LEU A 168 14.51 -8.19 8.99
N ALA A 169 15.30 -9.12 9.47
CA ALA A 169 14.82 -10.46 9.82
C ALA A 169 13.75 -10.42 10.93
N THR A 170 13.96 -9.58 11.95
CA THR A 170 12.96 -9.35 13.01
C THR A 170 11.68 -8.75 12.46
N ALA A 171 11.79 -7.74 11.58
CA ALA A 171 10.63 -7.11 10.96
C ALA A 171 9.84 -8.06 10.06
N ARG A 172 10.51 -9.02 9.41
CA ARG A 172 9.89 -10.04 8.55
C ARG A 172 9.43 -11.29 9.29
N SER A 173 9.51 -11.32 10.62
CA SER A 173 8.97 -12.47 11.37
C SER A 173 7.46 -12.60 11.13
N PRO A 174 6.92 -13.84 11.15
CA PRO A 174 5.50 -14.08 10.88
C PRO A 174 4.58 -13.26 11.78
N GLU A 175 4.92 -13.12 13.06
CA GLU A 175 4.12 -12.37 14.03
C GLU A 175 4.11 -10.87 13.71
N ARG A 176 5.25 -10.29 13.34
CA ARG A 176 5.34 -8.87 12.99
C ARG A 176 4.63 -8.55 11.68
N MET A 177 4.75 -9.44 10.72
CA MET A 177 4.01 -9.32 9.45
C MET A 177 2.49 -9.44 9.68
N ALA A 178 2.04 -10.35 10.53
CA ALA A 178 0.63 -10.47 10.89
C ALA A 178 0.12 -9.19 11.58
N GLN A 179 0.87 -8.67 12.55
CA GLN A 179 0.54 -7.40 13.22
C GLN A 179 0.49 -6.22 12.22
N ALA A 180 1.44 -6.15 11.30
CA ALA A 180 1.46 -5.10 10.27
C ALA A 180 0.26 -5.19 9.32
N ARG A 181 -0.22 -6.42 9.00
CA ARG A 181 -1.47 -6.61 8.24
C ARG A 181 -2.68 -6.07 8.97
N GLU A 182 -2.78 -6.24 10.29
CA GLU A 182 -3.90 -5.66 11.05
C GLU A 182 -3.90 -4.13 10.99
N TYR A 183 -2.73 -3.50 11.11
CA TYR A 183 -2.63 -2.05 10.90
C TYR A 183 -2.95 -1.65 9.46
N GLY A 184 -2.50 -2.45 8.48
CA GLY A 184 -2.83 -2.28 7.06
C GLY A 184 -4.33 -2.34 6.80
N ARG A 185 -5.02 -3.32 7.41
CA ARG A 185 -6.48 -3.48 7.35
C ARG A 185 -7.20 -2.22 7.83
N ALA A 186 -6.80 -1.73 8.99
CA ALA A 186 -7.38 -0.51 9.56
C ALA A 186 -7.10 0.73 8.70
N ALA A 187 -5.88 0.85 8.16
CA ALA A 187 -5.48 2.00 7.32
C ALA A 187 -6.22 2.01 5.97
N ILE A 188 -6.30 0.85 5.29
CA ILE A 188 -7.04 0.71 4.04
C ILE A 188 -8.55 0.92 4.28
N GLY A 189 -9.11 0.38 5.35
CA GLY A 189 -10.50 0.62 5.71
C GLY A 189 -10.83 2.11 5.86
N LYS A 190 -9.96 2.87 6.53
CA LYS A 190 -10.10 4.33 6.64
C LYS A 190 -9.94 5.05 5.30
N LEU A 191 -9.01 4.59 4.45
CA LEU A 191 -8.79 5.15 3.12
C LEU A 191 -10.05 4.98 2.24
N MET A 192 -10.75 3.84 2.35
CA MET A 192 -11.97 3.55 1.61
C MET A 192 -13.19 4.29 2.13
N ALA A 193 -13.22 4.66 3.41
CA ALA A 193 -14.38 5.29 4.05
C ALA A 193 -14.76 6.63 3.40
N ALA A 194 -13.77 7.47 3.03
CA ALA A 194 -14.04 8.77 2.43
C ALA A 194 -14.69 8.68 1.04
N PRO A 195 -14.17 7.89 0.06
CA PRO A 195 -14.82 7.73 -1.23
C PRO A 195 -16.20 7.03 -1.14
N LEU A 196 -16.39 6.06 -0.23
CA LEU A 196 -17.68 5.43 0.02
C LEU A 196 -18.71 6.45 0.53
N SER A 197 -18.33 7.27 1.50
CA SER A 197 -19.20 8.33 2.02
C SER A 197 -19.57 9.34 0.94
N ALA A 198 -18.61 9.75 0.10
CA ALA A 198 -18.86 10.68 -1.01
C ALA A 198 -19.78 10.07 -2.09
N ALA A 199 -19.79 8.75 -2.24
CA ALA A 199 -20.69 8.02 -3.13
C ALA A 199 -22.08 7.73 -2.50
N GLY A 200 -22.34 8.19 -1.26
CA GLY A 200 -23.60 7.96 -0.56
C GLY A 200 -23.68 6.68 0.26
N TYR A 201 -22.58 5.96 0.40
CA TYR A 201 -22.45 4.68 1.13
C TYR A 201 -21.64 4.84 2.43
N GLY A 202 -21.90 5.90 3.19
CA GLY A 202 -21.16 6.20 4.43
C GLY A 202 -21.34 5.18 5.56
N ASP A 203 -22.35 4.34 5.47
CA ASP A 203 -22.65 3.22 6.38
C ASP A 203 -22.09 1.86 5.89
N ALA A 204 -21.37 1.85 4.76
CA ALA A 204 -20.84 0.64 4.19
C ALA A 204 -19.73 0.03 5.07
N ARG A 205 -19.75 -1.30 5.17
CA ARG A 205 -18.71 -2.07 5.83
C ARG A 205 -17.56 -2.33 4.87
N VAL A 206 -16.32 -2.08 5.29
CA VAL A 206 -15.13 -2.42 4.50
C VAL A 206 -14.44 -3.64 5.10
N ILE A 207 -14.26 -4.67 4.29
CA ILE A 207 -13.53 -5.89 4.62
C ILE A 207 -12.28 -5.94 3.76
N VAL A 208 -11.09 -5.91 4.38
CA VAL A 208 -9.81 -5.98 3.67
C VAL A 208 -9.21 -7.35 3.87
N THR A 209 -8.79 -7.99 2.79
CA THR A 209 -8.15 -9.31 2.80
C THR A 209 -6.73 -9.23 2.21
N PHE A 210 -5.80 -10.00 2.77
CA PHE A 210 -4.42 -10.10 2.29
C PHE A 210 -4.14 -11.49 1.68
N PRO A 211 -3.14 -11.62 0.78
CA PRO A 211 -2.86 -12.88 0.09
C PRO A 211 -2.69 -14.12 0.98
N PRO A 212 -2.04 -14.03 2.16
CA PRO A 212 -1.91 -15.20 3.04
C PRO A 212 -3.23 -15.69 3.63
N GLU A 213 -4.23 -14.81 3.75
CA GLU A 213 -5.55 -15.11 4.31
C GLU A 213 -6.48 -15.72 3.26
N ARG A 214 -6.33 -15.27 2.00
CA ARG A 214 -7.06 -15.80 0.85
C ARG A 214 -6.62 -17.22 0.47
N ARG A 215 -5.37 -17.57 0.80
CA ARG A 215 -4.89 -18.95 0.70
C ARG A 215 -5.21 -19.63 2.00
N GLY A 216 -6.26 -20.42 2.05
CA GLY A 216 -6.57 -21.24 3.22
C GLY A 216 -5.36 -22.07 3.67
N ARG A 217 -5.37 -22.52 4.91
CA ARG A 217 -4.28 -23.25 5.58
C ARG A 217 -3.81 -24.51 4.84
N ASN A 218 -4.62 -25.03 3.90
CA ASN A 218 -4.35 -26.20 3.06
C ASN A 218 -4.35 -25.89 1.56
N GLY A 219 -4.16 -24.62 1.14
CA GLY A 219 -4.27 -24.24 -0.27
C GLY A 219 -5.71 -24.15 -0.78
N GLU A 220 -6.70 -24.41 0.05
CA GLU A 220 -8.10 -24.18 -0.28
C GLU A 220 -8.38 -22.67 -0.34
N ARG A 221 -8.89 -22.24 -1.48
CA ARG A 221 -9.45 -20.91 -1.66
C ARG A 221 -10.72 -20.88 -0.79
N TRP A 222 -10.77 -19.97 0.19
CA TRP A 222 -12.01 -19.74 0.90
C TRP A 222 -13.04 -19.24 -0.12
N ASP A 223 -13.98 -20.11 -0.44
CA ASP A 223 -15.11 -19.75 -1.27
C ASP A 223 -16.08 -18.96 -0.39
N VAL A 224 -15.95 -17.63 -0.45
CA VAL A 224 -16.79 -16.71 0.34
C VAL A 224 -18.25 -16.71 -0.20
N THR A 225 -18.48 -17.35 -1.37
CA THR A 225 -19.79 -17.43 -1.99
C THR A 225 -20.69 -18.51 -1.40
N THR A 226 -20.11 -19.47 -0.64
CA THR A 226 -20.90 -20.53 -0.03
C THR A 226 -21.42 -20.11 1.34
N PRO A 227 -22.73 -19.96 1.54
CA PRO A 227 -23.31 -19.56 2.82
C PRO A 227 -22.94 -20.58 3.93
N ILE A 228 -22.67 -20.10 5.14
CA ILE A 228 -22.20 -20.91 6.30
C ILE A 228 -23.15 -22.07 6.61
N ASN A 229 -24.44 -21.92 6.41
CA ASN A 229 -25.47 -22.97 6.56
C ASN A 229 -25.26 -24.13 5.57
N GLU A 230 -24.83 -23.87 4.35
CA GLU A 230 -24.55 -24.90 3.34
C GLU A 230 -23.26 -25.66 3.65
N VAL A 231 -22.22 -24.97 4.11
CA VAL A 231 -20.97 -25.58 4.59
C VAL A 231 -21.23 -26.51 5.78
N LEU A 232 -22.09 -26.10 6.70
CA LEU A 232 -22.47 -26.91 7.86
C LEU A 232 -23.34 -28.11 7.47
N ALA A 233 -24.23 -27.97 6.48
CA ALA A 233 -25.05 -29.08 5.95
C ALA A 233 -24.17 -30.13 5.27
N ASN A 234 -23.21 -29.72 4.42
CA ASN A 234 -22.28 -30.63 3.75
C ASN A 234 -21.38 -31.39 4.74
N LYS A 235 -20.93 -30.73 5.82
CA LYS A 235 -20.12 -31.35 6.87
C LYS A 235 -20.91 -32.37 7.72
N ARG A 236 -22.24 -32.20 7.85
CA ARG A 236 -23.13 -33.18 8.49
C ARG A 236 -23.43 -34.38 7.61
N ALA A 237 -23.49 -34.20 6.29
CA ALA A 237 -23.73 -35.28 5.35
C ALA A 237 -22.51 -36.22 5.13
N GLN A 238 -21.32 -35.77 5.52
CA GLN A 238 -20.05 -36.54 5.43
C GLN A 238 -19.70 -37.32 6.72
N ARG A 239 -20.56 -37.28 7.74
CA ARG A 239 -20.47 -38.08 8.96
C ARG A 239 -21.50 -39.18 8.99
#